data_4124a130740dac88e8e58443e09b96e2
#
_entry.id   4124a130740dac88e8e58443e09b96e2
#
_cell.length_a   1.000
_cell.length_b   1.000
_cell.length_c   1.000
_cell.angle_alpha   90.00
_cell.angle_beta   90.00
_cell.angle_gamma   90.00
#
_symmetry.space_group_name_H-M   'P 1'
#
loop_
_entity.id
_entity.type
_entity.pdbx_description
1 polymer ?
#
loop_
_entity_poly.entity_id
_entity_poly.type
_entity_poly.pdbx_seq_one_letter_code
_entity_poly.pdbx_strand_id
1 'polypeptide(L)'
;MATTYKVLGQLNPGATTLSTLYTVPSSTSTVVSTLMICNQAATNGTFRVAVRPAGASVESKHYLSYDTVVPANDSIGLTLGITLATTDVVSVYASSTSMSFNLFGSEIT
;
A
#
# COMPACT_ATOMS: atom_id res chain seq x y z
N MET A 1 -20.63 -15.53 6.12
CA MET A 1 -19.37 -14.78 6.31
C MET A 1 -18.21 -15.68 5.96
N ALA A 2 -17.31 -15.25 5.10
CA ALA A 2 -16.13 -16.02 4.70
C ALA A 2 -14.90 -15.15 4.84
N THR A 3 -13.78 -15.76 5.22
CA THR A 3 -12.48 -15.11 5.31
C THR A 3 -11.55 -15.72 4.29
N THR A 4 -10.94 -14.88 3.45
CA THR A 4 -9.99 -15.31 2.43
C THR A 4 -8.65 -14.63 2.66
N TYR A 5 -7.60 -15.40 2.87
CA TYR A 5 -6.23 -14.90 2.98
C TYR A 5 -5.64 -14.81 1.59
N LYS A 6 -5.07 -13.64 1.24
CA LYS A 6 -4.62 -13.44 -0.15
C LYS A 6 -3.65 -12.28 -0.28
N VAL A 7 -3.03 -12.22 -1.45
CA VAL A 7 -2.36 -11.01 -1.91
C VAL A 7 -3.46 -10.02 -2.27
N LEU A 8 -3.50 -8.89 -1.58
CA LEU A 8 -4.53 -7.88 -1.80
C LEU A 8 -4.23 -7.01 -3.01
N GLY A 9 -2.96 -6.67 -3.21
CA GLY A 9 -2.57 -5.85 -4.34
C GLY A 9 -1.08 -5.92 -4.62
N GLN A 10 -0.71 -5.69 -5.87
CA GLN A 10 0.68 -5.61 -6.32
C GLN A 10 0.78 -4.48 -7.34
N LEU A 11 1.81 -3.64 -7.20
CA LEU A 11 1.95 -2.48 -8.08
C LEU A 11 3.42 -2.04 -8.17
N ASN A 12 3.82 -1.66 -9.37
CA ASN A 12 5.05 -0.91 -9.64
C ASN A 12 4.63 0.45 -10.19
N PRO A 13 4.41 1.45 -9.32
CA PRO A 13 3.84 2.73 -9.76
C PRO A 13 4.82 3.57 -10.56
N GLY A 14 4.29 4.50 -11.35
CA GLY A 14 5.09 5.53 -11.99
C GLY A 14 5.73 6.43 -10.94
N ALA A 15 6.88 7.04 -11.29
CA ALA A 15 7.59 7.92 -10.39
C ALA A 15 6.75 9.14 -10.01
N THR A 16 6.84 9.54 -8.75
CA THR A 16 6.20 10.75 -8.20
C THR A 16 4.71 10.86 -8.43
N THR A 17 4.03 9.71 -8.54
CA THR A 17 2.60 9.64 -8.76
C THR A 17 1.93 8.78 -7.69
N LEU A 18 0.98 9.35 -6.95
CA LEU A 18 0.19 8.59 -5.98
C LEU A 18 -0.77 7.69 -6.76
N SER A 19 -0.64 6.38 -6.55
CA SER A 19 -1.39 5.37 -7.30
C SER A 19 -2.15 4.45 -6.37
N THR A 20 -3.30 3.96 -6.82
CA THR A 20 -4.11 3.03 -6.04
C THR A 20 -3.47 1.64 -6.07
N LEU A 21 -3.16 1.11 -4.89
CA LEU A 21 -2.66 -0.25 -4.73
C LEU A 21 -3.82 -1.23 -4.53
N TYR A 22 -4.82 -0.84 -3.75
CA TYR A 22 -5.92 -1.72 -3.39
C TYR A 22 -7.15 -0.90 -3.00
N THR A 23 -8.32 -1.35 -3.45
CA THR A 23 -9.62 -0.81 -3.04
C THR A 23 -10.42 -1.96 -2.45
N VAL A 24 -10.96 -1.76 -1.24
CA VAL A 24 -11.79 -2.78 -0.60
C VAL A 24 -13.06 -2.99 -1.42
N PRO A 25 -13.35 -4.24 -1.83
CA PRO A 25 -14.55 -4.53 -2.62
C PRO A 25 -15.85 -4.23 -1.85
N SER A 26 -16.95 -4.18 -2.58
CA SER A 26 -18.28 -4.00 -1.98
C SER A 26 -18.59 -5.15 -1.03
N SER A 27 -19.35 -4.87 0.01
CA SER A 27 -19.78 -5.84 1.01
C SER A 27 -18.62 -6.63 1.63
N THR A 28 -17.45 -5.99 1.75
CA THR A 28 -16.23 -6.64 2.22
C THR A 28 -15.56 -5.76 3.26
N SER A 29 -14.99 -6.40 4.28
CA SER A 29 -14.03 -5.77 5.20
C SER A 29 -12.67 -6.40 4.95
N THR A 30 -11.60 -5.64 5.16
CA THR A 30 -10.25 -6.13 4.90
C THR A 30 -9.37 -5.90 6.12
N VAL A 31 -8.56 -6.91 6.45
CA VAL A 31 -7.48 -6.78 7.42
C VAL A 31 -6.17 -6.88 6.66
N VAL A 32 -5.38 -5.81 6.71
CA VAL A 32 -4.05 -5.77 6.09
C VAL A 32 -3.03 -6.21 7.13
N SER A 33 -2.28 -7.25 6.81
CA SER A 33 -1.22 -7.71 7.72
C SER A 33 0.11 -7.04 7.40
N THR A 34 0.55 -7.08 6.15
CA THR A 34 1.90 -6.65 5.77
C THR A 34 1.90 -5.95 4.42
N LEU A 35 2.71 -4.89 4.33
CA LEU A 35 3.07 -4.26 3.06
C LEU A 35 4.57 -4.41 2.87
N MET A 36 4.99 -4.99 1.73
CA MET A 36 6.40 -5.11 1.36
C MET A 36 6.72 -4.11 0.26
N ILE A 37 7.79 -3.36 0.46
CA ILE A 37 8.30 -2.39 -0.51
C ILE A 37 9.69 -2.83 -0.93
N CYS A 38 9.90 -3.02 -2.23
CA CYS A 38 11.18 -3.43 -2.79
C CYS A 38 11.74 -2.34 -3.69
N ASN A 39 12.96 -1.91 -3.43
CA ASN A 39 13.68 -0.96 -4.28
C ASN A 39 14.66 -1.72 -5.15
N GLN A 40 14.41 -1.74 -6.46
CA GLN A 40 15.24 -2.47 -7.42
C GLN A 40 16.32 -1.59 -8.06
N ALA A 41 16.42 -0.32 -7.64
CA ALA A 41 17.44 0.60 -8.15
C ALA A 41 18.73 0.49 -7.36
N ALA A 42 19.83 0.88 -7.99
CA ALA A 42 21.15 0.93 -7.35
C ALA A 42 21.37 2.23 -6.53
N THR A 43 20.31 2.98 -6.32
CA THR A 43 20.29 4.21 -5.51
C THR A 43 19.14 4.15 -4.52
N ASN A 44 19.25 4.91 -3.43
CA ASN A 44 18.18 4.99 -2.44
C ASN A 44 16.93 5.61 -3.06
N GLY A 45 15.75 5.14 -2.62
CA GLY A 45 14.48 5.70 -3.01
C GLY A 45 13.63 6.02 -1.79
N THR A 46 12.53 6.74 -2.01
CA THR A 46 11.57 7.04 -0.95
C THR A 46 10.17 6.62 -1.38
N PHE A 47 9.33 6.33 -0.38
CA PHE A 47 7.96 5.93 -0.65
C PHE A 47 6.98 6.58 0.32
N ARG A 48 5.71 6.59 -0.08
CA ARG A 48 4.59 7.02 0.76
C ARG A 48 3.51 5.97 0.72
N VAL A 49 2.78 5.82 1.81
CA VAL A 49 1.59 4.97 1.91
C VAL A 49 0.47 5.77 2.52
N ALA A 50 -0.68 5.79 1.88
CA ALA A 50 -1.86 6.49 2.36
C ALA A 50 -3.06 5.56 2.40
N VAL A 51 -3.90 5.71 3.42
CA VAL A 51 -5.22 5.07 3.48
C VAL A 51 -6.27 6.17 3.34
N ARG A 52 -7.11 6.06 2.32
CA ARG A 52 -8.15 7.05 2.01
C ARG A 52 -9.52 6.45 2.27
N PRO A 53 -10.17 6.77 3.40
CA PRO A 53 -11.49 6.22 3.69
C PRO A 53 -12.50 6.57 2.61
N ALA A 54 -13.23 5.57 2.12
CA ALA A 54 -14.23 5.72 1.04
C ALA A 54 -13.68 6.39 -0.21
N GLY A 55 -12.37 6.26 -0.47
CA GLY A 55 -11.73 6.88 -1.63
C GLY A 55 -11.62 8.40 -1.56
N ALA A 56 -11.65 8.97 -0.37
CA ALA A 56 -11.52 10.40 -0.17
C ALA A 56 -10.25 10.96 -0.81
N SER A 57 -10.28 12.22 -1.22
CA SER A 57 -9.07 12.90 -1.72
C SER A 57 -8.00 12.89 -0.65
N VAL A 58 -6.74 12.63 -1.06
CA VAL A 58 -5.65 12.47 -0.10
C VAL A 58 -5.38 13.77 0.67
N GLU A 59 -5.18 13.61 1.98
CA GLU A 59 -4.80 14.71 2.89
C GLU A 59 -3.65 14.22 3.77
N SER A 60 -3.01 15.15 4.47
CA SER A 60 -1.88 14.82 5.34
C SER A 60 -2.19 13.74 6.38
N LYS A 61 -3.43 13.72 6.88
CA LYS A 61 -3.85 12.74 7.90
C LYS A 61 -3.95 11.31 7.38
N HIS A 62 -4.00 11.11 6.06
CA HIS A 62 -4.15 9.78 5.48
C HIS A 62 -2.83 9.00 5.41
N TYR A 63 -1.68 9.69 5.49
CA TYR A 63 -0.39 9.02 5.31
C TYR A 63 0.01 8.19 6.52
N LEU A 64 0.32 6.91 6.27
CA LEU A 64 0.92 6.02 7.27
C LEU A 64 2.45 6.14 7.24
N SER A 65 3.00 6.43 6.08
CA SER A 65 4.43 6.62 5.86
C SER A 65 4.61 7.71 4.81
N TYR A 66 5.59 8.58 5.02
CA TYR A 66 5.80 9.73 4.11
C TYR A 66 7.28 9.91 3.87
N ASP A 67 7.71 9.75 2.61
CA ASP A 67 9.08 9.91 2.16
C ASP A 67 10.08 9.06 2.99
N THR A 68 9.67 7.85 3.31
CA THR A 68 10.52 6.88 4.02
C THR A 68 11.53 6.30 3.05
N VAL A 69 12.79 6.23 3.47
CA VAL A 69 13.89 5.77 2.62
C VAL A 69 13.92 4.25 2.55
N VAL A 70 14.05 3.72 1.33
CA VAL A 70 14.40 2.32 1.08
C VAL A 70 15.79 2.34 0.45
N PRO A 71 16.80 1.71 1.09
CA PRO A 71 18.14 1.67 0.52
C PRO A 71 18.19 1.00 -0.86
N ALA A 72 19.24 1.28 -1.61
CA ALA A 72 19.47 0.67 -2.91
C ALA A 72 19.44 -0.85 -2.82
N ASN A 73 18.74 -1.51 -3.75
CA ASN A 73 18.64 -2.97 -3.86
C ASN A 73 18.18 -3.65 -2.57
N ASP A 74 17.32 -2.98 -1.80
CA ASP A 74 16.83 -3.48 -0.51
C ASP A 74 15.30 -3.47 -0.47
N SER A 75 14.75 -4.05 0.57
CA SER A 75 13.30 -4.08 0.80
C SER A 75 12.97 -3.74 2.24
N ILE A 76 11.77 -3.22 2.44
CA ILE A 76 11.22 -2.91 3.77
C ILE A 76 9.88 -3.60 3.90
N GLY A 77 9.66 -4.27 5.04
CA GLY A 77 8.36 -4.83 5.40
C GLY A 77 7.72 -3.99 6.50
N LEU A 78 6.48 -3.57 6.26
CA LEU A 78 5.67 -2.88 7.26
C LEU A 78 4.59 -3.83 7.75
N THR A 79 4.66 -4.19 9.03
CA THR A 79 3.60 -4.99 9.67
C THR A 79 2.53 -4.01 10.15
N LEU A 80 1.50 -3.81 9.32
CA LEU A 80 0.53 -2.74 9.55
C LEU A 80 -0.55 -3.13 10.56
N GLY A 81 -1.16 -4.30 10.40
CA GLY A 81 -2.26 -4.71 11.28
C GLY A 81 -3.44 -3.77 11.24
N ILE A 82 -3.75 -3.18 10.08
CA ILE A 82 -4.83 -2.21 9.94
C ILE A 82 -6.08 -2.87 9.39
N THR A 83 -7.25 -2.28 9.71
CA THR A 83 -8.53 -2.76 9.24
C THR A 83 -9.18 -1.72 8.34
N LEU A 84 -9.80 -2.18 7.27
CA LEU A 84 -10.41 -1.33 6.25
C LEU A 84 -11.87 -1.73 6.05
N ALA A 85 -12.71 -0.74 5.81
CA ALA A 85 -14.13 -0.94 5.46
C ALA A 85 -14.30 -0.91 3.94
N THR A 86 -15.47 -1.32 3.49
CA THR A 86 -15.86 -1.24 2.08
C THR A 86 -15.51 0.11 1.46
N THR A 87 -14.94 0.07 0.27
CA THR A 87 -14.53 1.24 -0.53
C THR A 87 -13.35 2.04 0.00
N ASP A 88 -12.75 1.66 1.12
CA ASP A 88 -11.49 2.28 1.56
C ASP A 88 -10.38 1.95 0.55
N VAL A 89 -9.46 2.89 0.37
CA VAL A 89 -8.41 2.78 -0.66
C VAL A 89 -7.03 2.88 -0.01
N VAL A 90 -6.14 1.95 -0.37
CA VAL A 90 -4.71 2.03 -0.05
C VAL A 90 -3.99 2.57 -1.27
N SER A 91 -3.30 3.69 -1.12
CA SER A 91 -2.54 4.32 -2.20
C SER A 91 -1.07 4.35 -1.84
N VAL A 92 -0.21 4.25 -2.86
CA VAL A 92 1.24 4.26 -2.68
C VAL A 92 1.88 5.24 -3.66
N TYR A 93 3.06 5.72 -3.28
CA TYR A 93 3.84 6.69 -4.04
C TYR A 93 5.31 6.28 -3.95
N ALA A 94 6.02 6.36 -5.05
CA ALA A 94 7.45 6.07 -5.10
C ALA A 94 8.19 7.21 -5.78
N SER A 95 9.42 7.47 -5.34
CA SER A 95 10.27 8.51 -5.93
C SER A 95 10.84 8.10 -7.28
N SER A 96 10.80 6.81 -7.63
CA SER A 96 11.33 6.30 -8.90
C SER A 96 10.44 5.18 -9.43
N THR A 97 10.64 4.78 -10.68
CA THR A 97 9.92 3.67 -11.32
C THR A 97 10.44 2.29 -10.91
N SER A 98 11.46 2.23 -10.06
CA SER A 98 12.13 0.98 -9.69
C SER A 98 11.61 0.37 -8.38
N MET A 99 10.51 0.87 -7.84
CA MET A 99 9.97 0.37 -6.58
C MET A 99 8.69 -0.41 -6.82
N SER A 100 8.56 -1.55 -6.14
CA SER A 100 7.38 -2.38 -6.19
C SER A 100 6.77 -2.53 -4.81
N PHE A 101 5.43 -2.66 -4.78
CA PHE A 101 4.64 -2.76 -3.56
C PHE A 101 3.79 -4.00 -3.61
N ASN A 102 3.78 -4.76 -2.51
CA ASN A 102 2.95 -5.96 -2.37
C ASN A 102 2.20 -5.89 -1.05
N LEU A 103 0.88 -5.96 -1.11
CA LEU A 103 0.00 -5.86 0.05
C LEU A 103 -0.61 -7.22 0.34
N PHE A 104 -0.54 -7.65 1.59
CA PHE A 104 -1.02 -8.97 2.03
C PHE A 104 -2.01 -8.84 3.16
N GLY A 105 -2.97 -9.72 3.19
CA GLY A 105 -3.94 -9.72 4.27
C GLY A 105 -5.12 -10.66 4.00
N SER A 106 -6.27 -10.31 4.55
CA SER A 106 -7.47 -11.12 4.39
C SER A 106 -8.68 -10.24 4.10
N GLU A 107 -9.61 -10.78 3.32
CA GLU A 107 -10.92 -10.19 3.06
C GLU A 107 -11.99 -11.01 3.77
N ILE A 108 -12.94 -10.30 4.38
CA ILE A 108 -14.04 -10.90 5.13
C ILE A 108 -15.34 -10.44 4.48
N THR A 109 -16.11 -11.38 4.00
CA THR A 109 -17.37 -11.11 3.31
C THR A 109 -18.58 -11.62 4.10
#